data_aca9d50fe3a1e8f440f552c39b8ddc8e
#
_entry.id   aca9d50fe3a1e8f440f552c39b8ddc8e
#
_cell.length_a   1.000
_cell.length_b   1.000
_cell.length_c   1.000
_cell.angle_alpha   90.00
_cell.angle_beta   90.00
_cell.angle_gamma   90.00
#
_symmetry.space_group_name_H-M   'P 1'
#
loop_
_entity.id
_entity.type
_entity.pdbx_description
1 polymer ?
#
loop_
_entity_poly.entity_id
_entity_poly.type
_entity_poly.pdbx_seq_one_letter_code
_entity_poly.pdbx_strand_id
1 'polypeptide(L)'
;AKAALGEMLAAEDLPERVRRAVAIRLEAAKTSVSKLKSMLARANSDGRVRGSFLYHGASTGRWTSMGVNFANMPRPRKVYEDAKPRPDVLFAAIRTGDPEALRALYPGELGRPLHLISDAIRSFIWAAPGHRLVQADYVGIEGAVAAWFAGEDWKVKALHEINANPELPDMYRRTAAQILNTTTDVITKKHPMRQAVGK
;
A
#
# COMPACT_ATOMS: atom_id res chain seq x y z
N ALA A 1 7.81 20.51 -4.08
CA ALA A 1 6.86 20.82 -5.18
C ALA A 1 5.43 20.37 -4.85
N LYS A 2 5.18 19.08 -4.50
CA LYS A 2 3.81 18.60 -4.18
C LYS A 2 3.22 19.21 -2.90
N ALA A 3 4.03 19.34 -1.85
CA ALA A 3 3.61 19.95 -0.59
C ALA A 3 3.19 21.42 -0.81
N ALA A 4 4.02 22.20 -1.49
CA ALA A 4 3.71 23.60 -1.80
C ALA A 4 2.41 23.78 -2.63
N LEU A 5 2.16 22.89 -3.60
CA LEU A 5 0.89 22.91 -4.34
C LEU A 5 -0.31 22.53 -3.46
N GLY A 6 -0.11 21.63 -2.49
CA GLY A 6 -1.13 21.28 -1.50
C GLY A 6 -1.46 22.45 -0.57
N GLU A 7 -0.45 23.14 -0.10
CA GLU A 7 -0.59 24.37 0.71
C GLU A 7 -1.31 25.48 -0.06
N MET A 8 -0.97 25.66 -1.34
CA MET A 8 -1.70 26.61 -2.20
C MET A 8 -3.19 26.28 -2.32
N LEU A 9 -3.56 25.00 -2.43
CA LEU A 9 -4.97 24.60 -2.50
C LEU A 9 -5.73 24.84 -1.19
N ALA A 10 -5.04 24.86 -0.07
CA ALA A 10 -5.61 25.12 1.25
C ALA A 10 -5.84 26.60 1.53
N ALA A 11 -5.28 27.52 0.71
CA ALA A 11 -5.49 28.95 0.86
C ALA A 11 -6.95 29.33 0.52
N GLU A 12 -7.60 30.09 1.42
CA GLU A 12 -9.01 30.45 1.28
C GLU A 12 -9.27 31.47 0.14
N ASP A 13 -8.33 32.35 -0.11
CA ASP A 13 -8.39 33.45 -1.09
C ASP A 13 -7.90 33.08 -2.50
N LEU A 14 -7.63 31.80 -2.77
CA LEU A 14 -7.15 31.36 -4.07
C LEU A 14 -8.25 31.48 -5.14
N PRO A 15 -8.02 32.26 -6.23
CA PRO A 15 -8.99 32.38 -7.32
C PRO A 15 -9.36 31.02 -7.89
N GLU A 16 -10.66 30.79 -8.19
CA GLU A 16 -11.18 29.48 -8.63
C GLU A 16 -10.44 28.92 -9.86
N ARG A 17 -10.09 29.80 -10.82
CA ARG A 17 -9.32 29.40 -12.00
C ARG A 17 -7.94 28.85 -11.64
N VAL A 18 -7.27 29.46 -10.65
CA VAL A 18 -5.95 29.02 -10.17
C VAL A 18 -6.12 27.73 -9.36
N ARG A 19 -7.11 27.67 -8.48
CA ARG A 19 -7.46 26.45 -7.71
C ARG A 19 -7.64 25.26 -8.61
N ARG A 20 -8.41 25.42 -9.69
CA ARG A 20 -8.65 24.37 -10.69
C ARG A 20 -7.36 23.96 -11.41
N ALA A 21 -6.52 24.91 -11.83
CA ALA A 21 -5.24 24.64 -12.48
C ALA A 21 -4.27 23.89 -11.57
N VAL A 22 -4.17 24.27 -10.29
CA VAL A 22 -3.33 23.60 -9.29
C VAL A 22 -3.85 22.20 -9.00
N ALA A 23 -5.16 22.01 -8.89
CA ALA A 23 -5.78 20.69 -8.70
C ALA A 23 -5.47 19.76 -9.88
N ILE A 24 -5.63 20.21 -11.12
CA ILE A 24 -5.27 19.44 -12.32
C ILE A 24 -3.77 19.11 -12.33
N ARG A 25 -2.92 20.06 -11.98
CA ARG A 25 -1.47 19.82 -11.89
C ARG A 25 -1.08 18.77 -10.87
N LEU A 26 -1.71 18.80 -9.68
CA LEU A 26 -1.50 17.79 -8.64
C LEU A 26 -1.99 16.40 -9.08
N GLU A 27 -3.13 16.34 -9.75
CA GLU A 27 -3.69 15.11 -10.26
C GLU A 27 -2.82 14.51 -11.39
N ALA A 28 -2.39 15.33 -12.35
CA ALA A 28 -1.51 14.93 -13.44
C ALA A 28 -0.10 14.47 -12.96
N ALA A 29 0.37 14.99 -11.84
CA ALA A 29 1.66 14.62 -11.24
C ALA A 29 1.67 13.25 -10.54
N LYS A 30 0.62 12.43 -10.68
CA LYS A 30 0.57 11.09 -10.11
C LYS A 30 1.45 10.12 -10.88
N THR A 31 2.57 9.78 -10.26
CA THR A 31 3.53 8.80 -10.80
C THR A 31 2.97 7.36 -10.87
N SER A 32 1.90 7.07 -10.16
CA SER A 32 1.27 5.73 -10.16
C SER A 32 0.73 5.34 -11.55
N VAL A 33 0.19 6.29 -12.30
CA VAL A 33 -0.35 6.05 -13.66
C VAL A 33 0.78 5.71 -14.66
N SER A 34 1.99 6.24 -14.46
CA SER A 34 3.14 5.91 -15.33
C SER A 34 3.53 4.43 -15.28
N LYS A 35 3.19 3.72 -14.18
CA LYS A 35 3.39 2.28 -14.06
C LYS A 35 2.58 1.49 -15.09
N LEU A 36 1.36 1.94 -15.42
CA LEU A 36 0.53 1.29 -16.44
C LEU A 36 1.18 1.37 -17.82
N LYS A 37 1.79 2.52 -18.16
CA LYS A 37 2.56 2.66 -19.41
C LYS A 37 3.75 1.69 -19.44
N SER A 38 4.47 1.56 -18.33
CA SER A 38 5.58 0.60 -18.19
C SER A 38 5.12 -0.84 -18.29
N MET A 39 3.95 -1.18 -17.73
CA MET A 39 3.35 -2.51 -17.84
C MET A 39 3.03 -2.84 -19.30
N LEU A 40 2.33 -1.94 -20.00
CA LEU A 40 1.96 -2.12 -21.41
C LEU A 40 3.22 -2.25 -22.30
N ALA A 41 4.22 -1.39 -22.12
CA ALA A 41 5.44 -1.41 -22.91
C ALA A 41 6.29 -2.68 -22.70
N ARG A 42 6.08 -3.40 -21.60
CA ARG A 42 6.84 -4.62 -21.23
C ARG A 42 6.01 -5.89 -21.28
N ALA A 43 4.70 -5.77 -21.54
CA ALA A 43 3.86 -6.94 -21.73
C ALA A 43 4.24 -7.66 -23.01
N ASN A 44 4.49 -8.96 -22.92
CA ASN A 44 4.71 -9.83 -24.06
C ASN A 44 3.37 -10.14 -24.75
N SER A 45 3.42 -10.79 -25.90
CA SER A 45 2.23 -11.20 -26.66
C SER A 45 1.24 -12.07 -25.87
N ASP A 46 1.73 -12.77 -24.84
CA ASP A 46 0.91 -13.59 -23.92
C ASP A 46 0.37 -12.79 -22.72
N GLY A 47 0.52 -11.46 -22.71
CA GLY A 47 0.07 -10.57 -21.66
C GLY A 47 0.93 -10.58 -20.38
N ARG A 48 2.04 -11.31 -20.36
CA ARG A 48 2.91 -11.41 -19.17
C ARG A 48 4.04 -10.41 -19.22
N VAL A 49 4.35 -9.83 -18.06
CA VAL A 49 5.55 -9.00 -17.84
C VAL A 49 6.61 -9.86 -17.19
N ARG A 50 7.78 -9.98 -17.84
CA ARG A 50 8.91 -10.80 -17.38
C ARG A 50 10.12 -9.94 -17.08
N GLY A 51 11.10 -10.51 -16.35
CA GLY A 51 12.37 -9.83 -16.04
C GLY A 51 12.22 -8.59 -15.15
N SER A 52 11.18 -8.58 -14.29
CA SER A 52 10.88 -7.43 -13.44
C SER A 52 11.51 -7.50 -12.05
N PHE A 53 12.23 -8.57 -11.73
CA PHE A 53 12.87 -8.76 -10.43
C PHE A 53 14.33 -9.10 -10.60
N LEU A 54 15.18 -8.47 -9.78
CA LEU A 54 16.61 -8.73 -9.70
C LEU A 54 16.92 -9.27 -8.30
N TYR A 55 17.45 -10.50 -8.28
CA TYR A 55 17.92 -11.12 -7.05
C TYR A 55 19.13 -10.36 -6.50
N HIS A 56 19.13 -10.11 -5.19
CA HIS A 56 20.21 -9.40 -4.50
C HIS A 56 20.55 -8.04 -5.15
N GLY A 57 19.54 -7.33 -5.67
CA GLY A 57 19.74 -6.05 -6.37
C GLY A 57 19.97 -4.85 -5.46
N ALA A 58 19.66 -4.97 -4.16
CA ALA A 58 19.93 -3.95 -3.15
C ALA A 58 21.21 -4.27 -2.37
N SER A 59 21.89 -3.25 -1.86
CA SER A 59 23.08 -3.39 -1.00
C SER A 59 22.86 -4.26 0.24
N THR A 60 21.61 -4.33 0.71
CA THR A 60 21.17 -5.16 1.84
C THR A 60 20.83 -6.60 1.45
N GLY A 61 21.06 -7.02 0.20
CA GLY A 61 20.73 -8.36 -0.28
C GLY A 61 19.26 -8.58 -0.63
N ARG A 62 18.41 -7.56 -0.53
CA ARG A 62 17.00 -7.67 -0.90
C ARG A 62 16.81 -7.72 -2.41
N TRP A 63 15.75 -8.37 -2.85
CA TRP A 63 15.28 -8.29 -4.23
C TRP A 63 14.94 -6.85 -4.60
N THR A 64 15.27 -6.44 -5.81
CA THR A 64 14.80 -5.17 -6.38
C THR A 64 13.92 -5.40 -7.59
N SER A 65 13.19 -4.38 -7.97
CA SER A 65 12.38 -4.41 -9.18
C SER A 65 13.06 -3.65 -10.30
N MET A 66 12.96 -4.19 -11.51
CA MET A 66 13.44 -3.56 -12.75
C MET A 66 12.25 -3.24 -13.66
N GLY A 67 12.29 -2.09 -14.30
CA GLY A 67 11.24 -1.68 -15.24
C GLY A 67 9.91 -1.39 -14.56
N VAL A 68 9.03 -2.39 -14.47
CA VAL A 68 7.83 -2.28 -13.65
C VAL A 68 8.19 -2.59 -12.21
N ASN A 69 8.15 -1.59 -11.33
CA ASN A 69 8.44 -1.79 -9.92
C ASN A 69 7.21 -2.36 -9.20
N PHE A 70 7.03 -3.70 -9.29
CA PHE A 70 5.93 -4.41 -8.63
C PHE A 70 6.05 -4.39 -7.10
N ALA A 71 7.26 -4.39 -6.55
CA ALA A 71 7.47 -4.34 -5.11
C ALA A 71 7.01 -3.01 -4.48
N ASN A 72 6.96 -1.93 -5.27
CA ASN A 72 6.53 -0.60 -4.82
C ASN A 72 5.26 -0.15 -5.54
N MET A 73 4.24 -1.00 -5.56
CA MET A 73 2.91 -0.59 -6.02
C MET A 73 2.23 0.28 -4.97
N PRO A 74 1.50 1.34 -5.36
CA PRO A 74 0.78 2.18 -4.42
C PRO A 74 -0.22 1.34 -3.62
N ARG A 75 -0.40 1.68 -2.35
CA ARG A 75 -1.49 1.14 -1.55
C ARG A 75 -2.78 1.84 -1.95
N PRO A 76 -3.90 1.12 -2.04
CA PRO A 76 -5.20 1.74 -2.21
C PRO A 76 -5.50 2.73 -1.08
N ARG A 77 -6.25 3.78 -1.38
CA ARG A 77 -6.78 4.65 -0.33
C ARG A 77 -7.80 3.87 0.50
N LYS A 78 -7.94 4.25 1.78
CA LYS A 78 -8.89 3.61 2.68
C LYS A 78 -10.33 3.66 2.13
N VAL A 79 -10.72 4.78 1.53
CA VAL A 79 -12.05 4.93 0.89
C VAL A 79 -12.30 3.89 -0.20
N TYR A 80 -11.27 3.46 -0.93
CA TYR A 80 -11.37 2.38 -1.92
C TYR A 80 -11.51 1.01 -1.25
N GLU A 81 -10.70 0.75 -0.21
CA GLU A 81 -10.75 -0.50 0.54
C GLU A 81 -12.11 -0.68 1.23
N ASP A 82 -12.64 0.37 1.83
CA ASP A 82 -13.94 0.37 2.53
C ASP A 82 -15.12 0.18 1.55
N ALA A 83 -15.07 0.84 0.38
CA ALA A 83 -16.11 0.73 -0.67
C ALA A 83 -16.13 -0.61 -1.38
N LYS A 84 -15.01 -1.35 -1.39
CA LYS A 84 -14.86 -2.66 -2.05
C LYS A 84 -15.47 -2.68 -3.45
N PRO A 85 -15.03 -1.80 -4.37
CA PRO A 85 -15.64 -1.70 -5.69
C PRO A 85 -15.51 -3.03 -6.44
N ARG A 86 -16.54 -3.39 -7.19
CA ARG A 86 -16.55 -4.61 -8.00
C ARG A 86 -15.59 -4.47 -9.19
N PRO A 87 -14.60 -5.36 -9.34
CA PRO A 87 -13.57 -5.23 -10.38
C PRO A 87 -14.15 -5.27 -11.81
N ASP A 88 -15.15 -6.11 -12.08
CA ASP A 88 -15.80 -6.23 -13.38
C ASP A 88 -16.46 -4.92 -13.82
N VAL A 89 -17.20 -4.28 -12.92
CA VAL A 89 -17.88 -3.00 -13.17
C VAL A 89 -16.86 -1.88 -13.35
N LEU A 90 -15.84 -1.84 -12.50
CA LEU A 90 -14.76 -0.88 -12.58
C LEU A 90 -14.00 -0.98 -13.92
N PHE A 91 -13.64 -2.19 -14.33
CA PHE A 91 -12.92 -2.40 -15.59
C PHE A 91 -13.79 -2.11 -16.81
N ALA A 92 -15.09 -2.38 -16.76
CA ALA A 92 -16.01 -1.99 -17.81
C ALA A 92 -16.02 -0.45 -17.99
N ALA A 93 -16.13 0.30 -16.90
CA ALA A 93 -16.08 1.76 -16.93
C ALA A 93 -14.71 2.30 -17.42
N ILE A 94 -13.60 1.71 -16.98
CA ILE A 94 -12.26 2.11 -17.46
C ILE A 94 -12.13 1.90 -18.98
N ARG A 95 -12.67 0.81 -19.52
CA ARG A 95 -12.61 0.50 -20.96
C ARG A 95 -13.39 1.46 -21.83
N THR A 96 -14.38 2.18 -21.30
CA THR A 96 -15.07 3.24 -22.05
C THR A 96 -14.16 4.39 -22.42
N GLY A 97 -13.08 4.60 -21.66
CA GLY A 97 -12.20 5.77 -21.79
C GLY A 97 -12.85 7.08 -21.32
N ASP A 98 -14.09 7.02 -20.82
CA ASP A 98 -14.84 8.18 -20.36
C ASP A 98 -14.64 8.38 -18.83
N PRO A 99 -14.04 9.50 -18.39
CA PRO A 99 -13.91 9.81 -16.99
C PRO A 99 -15.25 9.95 -16.25
N GLU A 100 -16.30 10.38 -16.94
CA GLU A 100 -17.62 10.57 -16.33
C GLU A 100 -18.26 9.22 -15.98
N ALA A 101 -17.97 8.17 -16.73
CA ALA A 101 -18.41 6.81 -16.39
C ALA A 101 -17.88 6.36 -15.03
N LEU A 102 -16.63 6.73 -14.67
CA LEU A 102 -16.05 6.45 -13.36
C LEU A 102 -16.67 7.31 -12.24
N ARG A 103 -16.92 8.60 -12.53
CA ARG A 103 -17.58 9.51 -11.57
C ARG A 103 -19.02 9.10 -11.28
N ALA A 104 -19.72 8.61 -12.28
CA ALA A 104 -21.09 8.13 -12.13
C ALA A 104 -21.19 6.86 -11.25
N LEU A 105 -20.22 5.97 -11.38
CA LEU A 105 -20.18 4.74 -10.59
C LEU A 105 -19.80 4.96 -9.12
N TYR A 106 -18.88 5.89 -8.89
CA TYR A 106 -18.29 6.10 -7.56
C TYR A 106 -18.26 7.60 -7.24
N PRO A 107 -19.30 8.13 -6.60
CA PRO A 107 -19.40 9.56 -6.30
C PRO A 107 -18.32 10.03 -5.33
N GLY A 108 -18.05 11.32 -5.33
CA GLY A 108 -17.11 11.99 -4.42
C GLY A 108 -15.65 11.60 -4.64
N GLU A 109 -14.92 11.46 -3.55
CA GLU A 109 -13.48 11.19 -3.56
C GLU A 109 -13.10 9.86 -4.22
N LEU A 110 -13.94 8.84 -4.11
CA LEU A 110 -13.69 7.54 -4.74
C LEU A 110 -13.74 7.66 -6.28
N GLY A 111 -14.69 8.41 -6.81
CA GLY A 111 -14.93 8.56 -8.25
C GLY A 111 -13.94 9.46 -8.99
N ARG A 112 -12.94 10.04 -8.34
CA ARG A 112 -11.88 10.77 -9.04
C ARG A 112 -11.09 9.84 -9.96
N PRO A 113 -11.13 9.98 -11.30
CA PRO A 113 -10.69 8.95 -12.25
C PRO A 113 -9.25 8.48 -12.04
N LEU A 114 -8.28 9.41 -12.00
CA LEU A 114 -6.86 9.03 -11.84
C LEU A 114 -6.56 8.47 -10.44
N HIS A 115 -7.33 8.87 -9.42
CA HIS A 115 -7.20 8.30 -8.08
C HIS A 115 -7.74 6.87 -8.05
N LEU A 116 -8.91 6.64 -8.63
CA LEU A 116 -9.53 5.32 -8.70
C LEU A 116 -8.67 4.33 -9.51
N ILE A 117 -8.13 4.76 -10.64
CA ILE A 117 -7.18 3.95 -11.43
C ILE A 117 -5.92 3.63 -10.61
N SER A 118 -5.39 4.60 -9.85
CA SER A 118 -4.23 4.38 -8.97
C SER A 118 -4.53 3.38 -7.84
N ASP A 119 -5.70 3.45 -7.25
CA ASP A 119 -6.14 2.53 -6.20
C ASP A 119 -6.34 1.12 -6.75
N ALA A 120 -6.85 1.01 -7.98
CA ALA A 120 -7.09 -0.25 -8.67
C ALA A 120 -5.84 -0.88 -9.30
N ILE A 121 -4.67 -0.22 -9.28
CA ILE A 121 -3.50 -0.66 -10.05
C ILE A 121 -3.06 -2.10 -9.76
N ARG A 122 -3.22 -2.56 -8.53
CA ARG A 122 -2.91 -3.95 -8.14
C ARG A 122 -3.88 -4.95 -8.75
N SER A 123 -5.12 -4.55 -9.01
CA SER A 123 -6.15 -5.39 -9.61
C SER A 123 -5.93 -5.63 -11.11
N PHE A 124 -4.98 -4.94 -11.75
CA PHE A 124 -4.55 -5.25 -13.12
C PHE A 124 -3.57 -6.43 -13.20
N ILE A 125 -3.13 -6.95 -12.06
CA ILE A 125 -2.21 -8.10 -11.98
C ILE A 125 -3.03 -9.34 -11.65
N TRP A 126 -3.09 -10.27 -12.59
CA TRP A 126 -3.89 -11.49 -12.49
C TRP A 126 -3.00 -12.73 -12.58
N ALA A 127 -3.46 -13.79 -11.95
CA ALA A 127 -2.86 -15.10 -12.16
C ALA A 127 -3.15 -15.59 -13.59
N ALA A 128 -2.23 -16.38 -14.16
CA ALA A 128 -2.49 -17.06 -15.42
C ALA A 128 -3.67 -18.04 -15.27
N PRO A 129 -4.38 -18.40 -16.36
CA PRO A 129 -5.42 -19.42 -16.31
C PRO A 129 -4.93 -20.68 -15.62
N GLY A 130 -5.76 -21.24 -14.73
CA GLY A 130 -5.41 -22.41 -13.92
C GLY A 130 -4.45 -22.16 -12.75
N HIS A 131 -4.04 -20.90 -12.52
CA HIS A 131 -3.14 -20.52 -11.43
C HIS A 131 -3.82 -19.54 -10.46
N ARG A 132 -3.23 -19.38 -9.29
CA ARG A 132 -3.62 -18.36 -8.30
C ARG A 132 -2.39 -17.63 -7.78
N LEU A 133 -2.56 -16.38 -7.41
CA LEU A 133 -1.54 -15.62 -6.68
C LEU A 133 -1.65 -15.98 -5.20
N VAL A 134 -0.50 -16.28 -4.59
CA VAL A 134 -0.38 -16.49 -3.15
C VAL A 134 0.52 -15.40 -2.61
N GLN A 135 0.08 -14.72 -1.57
CA GLN A 135 0.86 -13.69 -0.89
C GLN A 135 1.05 -14.11 0.57
N ALA A 136 2.29 -14.06 1.04
CA ALA A 136 2.64 -14.25 2.43
C ALA A 136 3.71 -13.23 2.82
N ASP A 137 3.68 -12.81 4.08
CA ASP A 137 4.66 -11.90 4.66
C ASP A 137 4.97 -12.32 6.10
N TYR A 138 6.23 -12.22 6.48
CA TYR A 138 6.64 -12.53 7.85
C TYR A 138 6.32 -11.36 8.77
N VAL A 139 5.57 -11.62 9.81
CA VAL A 139 5.25 -10.59 10.81
C VAL A 139 6.47 -10.31 11.68
N GLY A 140 6.98 -9.07 11.60
CA GLY A 140 8.03 -8.59 12.50
C GLY A 140 9.36 -9.32 12.39
N ILE A 141 9.70 -9.91 11.25
CA ILE A 141 10.90 -10.73 11.06
C ILE A 141 12.20 -9.99 11.43
N GLU A 142 12.30 -8.70 11.17
CA GLU A 142 13.48 -7.90 11.52
C GLU A 142 13.68 -7.86 13.04
N GLY A 143 12.59 -7.66 13.80
CA GLY A 143 12.63 -7.68 15.26
C GLY A 143 12.91 -9.07 15.85
N ALA A 144 12.44 -10.13 15.18
CA ALA A 144 12.72 -11.51 15.58
C ALA A 144 14.21 -11.88 15.39
N VAL A 145 14.75 -11.55 14.22
CA VAL A 145 16.17 -11.79 13.91
C VAL A 145 17.08 -10.95 14.80
N ALA A 146 16.74 -9.68 15.05
CA ALA A 146 17.50 -8.82 15.95
C ALA A 146 17.52 -9.37 17.38
N ALA A 147 16.38 -9.84 17.88
CA ALA A 147 16.30 -10.45 19.21
C ALA A 147 17.15 -11.73 19.31
N TRP A 148 17.10 -12.57 18.28
CA TRP A 148 17.92 -13.78 18.23
C TRP A 148 19.42 -13.45 18.19
N PHE A 149 19.82 -12.48 17.37
CA PHE A 149 21.22 -12.03 17.29
C PHE A 149 21.73 -11.41 18.60
N ALA A 150 20.85 -10.67 19.31
CA ALA A 150 21.19 -10.02 20.57
C ALA A 150 21.16 -10.98 21.78
N GLY A 151 20.74 -12.23 21.60
CA GLY A 151 20.57 -13.18 22.69
C GLY A 151 19.41 -12.82 23.65
N GLU A 152 18.37 -12.12 23.15
CA GLU A 152 17.17 -11.77 23.91
C GLU A 152 16.20 -12.97 23.99
N ASP A 153 16.57 -13.99 24.76
CA ASP A 153 15.82 -15.26 24.88
C ASP A 153 14.35 -15.06 25.25
N TRP A 154 14.06 -14.12 26.14
CA TRP A 154 12.68 -13.80 26.55
C TRP A 154 11.80 -13.40 25.38
N LYS A 155 12.36 -12.61 24.46
CA LYS A 155 11.65 -12.10 23.28
C LYS A 155 11.48 -13.17 22.22
N VAL A 156 12.51 -13.98 22.01
CA VAL A 156 12.44 -15.15 21.13
C VAL A 156 11.36 -16.13 21.61
N LYS A 157 11.35 -16.44 22.92
CA LYS A 157 10.33 -17.29 23.54
C LYS A 157 8.93 -16.71 23.39
N ALA A 158 8.76 -15.41 23.65
CA ALA A 158 7.48 -14.73 23.48
C ALA A 158 6.97 -14.76 22.02
N LEU A 159 7.87 -14.66 21.02
CA LEU A 159 7.51 -14.80 19.62
C LEU A 159 7.03 -16.21 19.28
N HIS A 160 7.69 -17.25 19.81
CA HIS A 160 7.23 -18.63 19.66
C HIS A 160 5.84 -18.85 20.28
N GLU A 161 5.60 -18.32 21.48
CA GLU A 161 4.29 -18.39 22.13
C GLU A 161 3.19 -17.73 21.30
N ILE A 162 3.44 -16.52 20.76
CA ILE A 162 2.49 -15.78 19.92
C ILE A 162 2.21 -16.54 18.61
N ASN A 163 3.22 -17.14 18.01
CA ASN A 163 3.05 -17.93 16.79
C ASN A 163 2.23 -19.22 17.05
N ALA A 164 2.38 -19.81 18.21
CA ALA A 164 1.59 -20.97 18.62
C ALA A 164 0.14 -20.60 18.98
N ASN A 165 -0.08 -19.41 19.54
CA ASN A 165 -1.40 -18.93 19.92
C ASN A 165 -1.60 -17.46 19.50
N PRO A 166 -2.21 -17.20 18.33
CA PRO A 166 -2.45 -15.85 17.79
C PRO A 166 -3.38 -14.96 18.62
N GLU A 167 -4.10 -15.51 19.62
CA GLU A 167 -4.94 -14.73 20.54
C GLU A 167 -4.11 -13.98 21.58
N LEU A 168 -2.88 -14.38 21.81
CA LEU A 168 -1.98 -13.69 22.74
C LEU A 168 -1.67 -12.27 22.25
N PRO A 169 -1.36 -11.35 23.19
CA PRO A 169 -0.91 -10.01 22.85
C PRO A 169 0.33 -10.04 21.96
N ASP A 170 0.26 -9.36 20.81
CA ASP A 170 1.39 -9.28 19.88
C ASP A 170 2.61 -8.57 20.51
N MET A 171 3.80 -8.76 19.92
CA MET A 171 5.05 -8.21 20.46
C MET A 171 5.01 -6.68 20.62
N TYR A 172 4.36 -5.95 19.73
CA TYR A 172 4.25 -4.49 19.86
C TYR A 172 3.43 -4.08 21.09
N ARG A 173 2.38 -4.82 21.43
CA ARG A 173 1.61 -4.62 22.66
C ARG A 173 2.45 -4.93 23.90
N ARG A 174 3.16 -6.06 23.89
CA ARG A 174 4.03 -6.48 25.01
C ARG A 174 5.16 -5.46 25.23
N THR A 175 5.85 -5.05 24.17
CA THR A 175 6.93 -4.06 24.24
C THR A 175 6.43 -2.70 24.73
N ALA A 176 5.32 -2.19 24.18
CA ALA A 176 4.74 -0.93 24.64
C ALA A 176 4.29 -0.97 26.09
N ALA A 177 3.67 -2.06 26.53
CA ALA A 177 3.26 -2.26 27.91
C ALA A 177 4.46 -2.25 28.88
N GLN A 178 5.54 -2.91 28.49
CA GLN A 178 6.78 -2.95 29.28
C GLN A 178 7.45 -1.57 29.38
N ILE A 179 7.59 -0.84 28.25
CA ILE A 179 8.21 0.49 28.22
C ILE A 179 7.38 1.50 29.03
N LEU A 180 6.06 1.40 28.96
CA LEU A 180 5.14 2.32 29.66
C LEU A 180 4.79 1.86 31.08
N ASN A 181 5.41 0.79 31.54
CA ASN A 181 5.16 0.19 32.84
C ASN A 181 3.65 -0.06 33.14
N THR A 182 2.99 -0.68 32.17
CA THR A 182 1.54 -0.98 32.19
C THR A 182 1.29 -2.42 31.72
N THR A 183 0.02 -2.79 31.50
CA THR A 183 -0.36 -4.13 31.07
C THR A 183 -0.78 -4.16 29.60
N THR A 184 -0.75 -5.35 29.01
CA THR A 184 -1.21 -5.56 27.63
C THR A 184 -2.72 -5.39 27.45
N ASP A 185 -3.49 -5.39 28.54
CA ASP A 185 -4.93 -5.12 28.51
C ASP A 185 -5.21 -3.63 28.28
N VAL A 186 -4.35 -2.76 28.82
CA VAL A 186 -4.35 -1.33 28.56
C VAL A 186 -3.91 -1.03 27.12
N ILE A 187 -2.81 -1.68 26.67
CA ILE A 187 -2.28 -1.51 25.33
C ILE A 187 -3.02 -2.43 24.35
N THR A 188 -4.19 -2.02 23.91
CA THR A 188 -4.98 -2.77 22.90
C THR A 188 -4.38 -2.72 21.49
N LYS A 189 -4.90 -3.54 20.56
CA LYS A 189 -4.48 -3.52 19.13
C LYS A 189 -4.62 -2.14 18.47
N LYS A 190 -5.56 -1.31 18.96
CA LYS A 190 -5.84 0.06 18.43
C LYS A 190 -5.16 1.16 19.24
N HIS A 191 -4.48 0.85 20.32
CA HIS A 191 -3.86 1.85 21.18
C HIS A 191 -2.74 2.61 20.45
N PRO A 192 -2.70 3.96 20.45
CA PRO A 192 -1.70 4.75 19.72
C PRO A 192 -0.26 4.37 20.07
N MET A 193 0.03 4.11 21.34
CA MET A 193 1.37 3.79 21.81
C MET A 193 1.86 2.40 21.34
N ARG A 194 0.98 1.52 20.89
CA ARG A 194 1.37 0.27 20.25
C ARG A 194 2.26 0.51 19.02
N GLN A 195 1.95 1.55 18.23
CA GLN A 195 2.74 1.90 17.03
C GLN A 195 3.89 2.85 17.36
N ALA A 196 3.65 3.83 18.23
CA ALA A 196 4.62 4.89 18.52
C ALA A 196 5.81 4.40 19.36
N VAL A 197 5.58 3.44 20.26
CA VAL A 197 6.58 2.98 21.25
C VAL A 197 6.86 1.49 21.08
N GLY A 198 5.86 0.68 20.76
CA GLY A 198 5.99 -0.77 20.67
C GLY A 198 6.60 -1.28 19.37
N LYS A 199 6.58 -0.49 18.32
CA LYS A 199 7.16 -0.81 17.02
C LYS A 199 8.55 -0.20 16.89
#